data_dd2ea4119b38f612a60db13071eaa2d5
#
_entry.id   dd2ea4119b38f612a60db13071eaa2d5
#
_cell.length_a   1.000
_cell.length_b   1.000
_cell.length_c   1.000
_cell.angle_alpha   90.00
_cell.angle_beta   90.00
_cell.angle_gamma   90.00
#
_symmetry.space_group_name_H-M   'P 1'
#
loop_
_entity.id
_entity.type
_entity.pdbx_description
1 polymer ?
#
loop_
_entity_poly.entity_id
_entity_poly.type
_entity_poly.pdbx_seq_one_letter_code
_entity_poly.pdbx_strand_id
1 'polypeptide(L)'
;EGELLAYAAVTKSPEEAYEAIYEGNWQAGESEYLVFHRIAVAADVQGQGIAQTFLEGLIEVFDYLDFRSDTHVANKAMQHIFEKLGFKQVGKVPVDGERLAYQKLKK
;
A
#
# COMPACT_ATOMS: atom_id res chain seq x y z
N GLU A 1 -3.28 23.63 15.10
CA GLU A 1 -4.22 22.69 14.53
C GLU A 1 -4.05 22.55 13.04
N GLY A 2 -4.63 21.54 12.48
CA GLY A 2 -4.51 21.29 11.07
C GLY A 2 -3.17 20.71 10.67
N GLU A 3 -2.44 20.19 11.61
CA GLU A 3 -1.18 19.54 11.28
C GLU A 3 -1.44 18.27 10.50
N LEU A 4 -0.64 18.05 9.47
CA LEU A 4 -0.74 16.84 8.69
C LEU A 4 0.09 15.75 9.36
N LEU A 5 -0.57 14.78 9.95
CA LEU A 5 0.10 13.68 10.64
C LEU A 5 0.42 12.53 9.72
N ALA A 6 -0.40 12.30 8.70
CA ALA A 6 -0.20 11.21 7.77
C ALA A 6 -0.73 11.59 6.40
N TYR A 7 -0.19 10.94 5.37
CA TYR A 7 -0.51 11.27 3.99
C TYR A 7 -0.38 10.04 3.12
N ALA A 8 -1.27 9.90 2.17
CA ALA A 8 -1.16 8.88 1.14
C ALA A 8 -1.85 9.39 -0.11
N ALA A 9 -1.25 9.12 -1.25
CA ALA A 9 -1.91 9.38 -2.52
C ALA A 9 -2.63 8.11 -2.93
N VAL A 10 -3.88 8.24 -3.36
CA VAL A 10 -4.71 7.11 -3.73
C VAL A 10 -5.08 7.25 -5.19
N THR A 11 -4.81 6.21 -5.98
CA THR A 11 -5.18 6.22 -7.39
C THR A 11 -5.96 4.96 -7.73
N LYS A 12 -6.74 5.06 -8.80
CA LYS A 12 -7.52 3.93 -9.28
C LYS A 12 -6.75 3.20 -10.38
N SER A 13 -7.06 1.90 -10.51
CA SER A 13 -6.50 1.11 -11.59
C SER A 13 -6.90 1.69 -12.96
N PRO A 14 -6.12 1.42 -13.99
CA PRO A 14 -4.88 0.63 -13.96
C PRO A 14 -3.71 1.49 -13.55
N GLU A 15 -2.71 0.83 -12.95
CA GLU A 15 -1.44 1.47 -12.65
C GLU A 15 -0.40 0.80 -13.52
N GLU A 16 0.18 1.52 -14.45
CA GLU A 16 1.03 0.92 -15.48
C GLU A 16 2.18 0.12 -14.88
N ALA A 17 2.86 0.68 -13.89
CA ALA A 17 4.00 -0.01 -13.30
C ALA A 17 3.58 -1.30 -12.62
N TYR A 18 2.37 -1.35 -12.11
CA TYR A 18 1.88 -2.54 -11.44
C TYR A 18 1.54 -3.66 -12.42
N GLU A 19 1.19 -3.28 -13.65
CA GLU A 19 0.91 -4.30 -14.66
C GLU A 19 2.18 -5.05 -15.06
N ALA A 20 3.35 -4.50 -14.72
CA ALA A 20 4.63 -5.11 -15.03
C ALA A 20 5.20 -5.92 -13.86
N ILE A 21 4.35 -6.41 -12.99
CA ILE A 21 4.79 -7.21 -11.84
C ILE A 21 5.64 -8.39 -12.30
N TYR A 22 6.66 -8.72 -11.52
CA TYR A 22 7.55 -9.83 -11.84
C TYR A 22 7.93 -10.55 -10.55
N GLU A 23 8.49 -11.75 -10.70
CA GLU A 23 8.83 -12.62 -9.57
C GLU A 23 7.63 -12.81 -8.67
N GLY A 24 6.48 -12.99 -9.30
CA GLY A 24 5.22 -13.16 -8.60
C GLY A 24 4.09 -12.69 -9.47
N ASN A 25 2.89 -12.70 -8.93
CA ASN A 25 1.68 -12.28 -9.65
C ASN A 25 0.68 -11.70 -8.67
N TRP A 26 -0.10 -10.72 -9.17
CA TRP A 26 -1.25 -10.28 -8.39
C TRP A 26 -2.21 -11.44 -8.23
N GLN A 27 -2.77 -11.56 -7.03
CA GLN A 27 -3.70 -12.64 -6.77
C GLN A 27 -5.00 -12.37 -7.51
N ALA A 28 -5.75 -13.43 -7.77
CA ALA A 28 -7.00 -13.34 -8.50
C ALA A 28 -7.93 -12.37 -7.81
N GLY A 29 -8.05 -11.20 -8.35
CA GLY A 29 -8.89 -10.17 -7.79
C GLY A 29 -9.81 -9.66 -8.86
N GLU A 30 -10.45 -8.57 -8.54
CA GLU A 30 -11.31 -7.91 -9.49
C GLU A 30 -10.49 -7.17 -10.52
N SER A 31 -11.13 -6.76 -11.58
CA SER A 31 -10.46 -6.00 -12.60
C SER A 31 -10.06 -4.62 -12.10
N GLU A 32 -10.69 -4.14 -11.03
CA GLU A 32 -10.42 -2.82 -10.49
C GLU A 32 -9.76 -2.93 -9.14
N TYR A 33 -8.81 -2.04 -8.89
CA TYR A 33 -8.12 -2.00 -7.62
C TYR A 33 -7.75 -0.56 -7.29
N LEU A 34 -7.48 -0.30 -6.01
CA LEU A 34 -6.96 0.97 -5.56
C LEU A 34 -5.49 0.82 -5.18
N VAL A 35 -4.72 1.85 -5.45
CA VAL A 35 -3.29 1.86 -5.15
C VAL A 35 -3.01 2.97 -4.15
N PHE A 36 -2.31 2.64 -3.09
CA PHE A 36 -1.82 3.63 -2.13
C PHE A 36 -0.38 3.95 -2.47
N HIS A 37 -0.12 5.23 -2.74
CA HIS A 37 1.20 5.73 -3.08
C HIS A 37 1.70 6.70 -2.02
N ARG A 38 3.01 6.85 -1.94
CA ARG A 38 3.62 7.93 -1.19
C ARG A 38 3.09 8.03 0.23
N ILE A 39 3.00 6.90 0.89
CA ILE A 39 2.53 6.88 2.26
C ILE A 39 3.59 7.51 3.14
N ALA A 40 3.20 8.51 3.92
CA ALA A 40 4.12 9.22 4.78
C ALA A 40 3.47 9.55 6.10
N VAL A 41 4.28 9.61 7.14
CA VAL A 41 3.82 9.95 8.48
C VAL A 41 4.76 11.02 9.03
N ALA A 42 4.20 12.02 9.69
CA ALA A 42 5.01 13.09 10.27
C ALA A 42 6.07 12.51 11.20
N ALA A 43 7.27 13.08 11.15
CA ALA A 43 8.41 12.50 11.85
C ALA A 43 8.19 12.42 13.35
N ASP A 44 7.53 13.40 13.93
CA ASP A 44 7.35 13.45 15.38
C ASP A 44 6.29 12.50 15.91
N VAL A 45 5.56 11.80 15.02
CA VAL A 45 4.56 10.81 15.46
C VAL A 45 4.82 9.44 14.87
N GLN A 46 5.96 9.25 14.22
CA GLN A 46 6.31 7.95 13.71
C GLN A 46 6.51 6.98 14.88
N GLY A 47 6.11 5.74 14.67
CA GLY A 47 6.24 4.74 15.70
C GLY A 47 5.06 4.68 16.66
N GLN A 48 4.03 5.51 16.43
CA GLN A 48 2.85 5.54 17.29
C GLN A 48 1.64 4.86 16.66
N GLY A 49 1.87 4.06 15.63
CA GLY A 49 0.76 3.36 14.99
C GLY A 49 -0.10 4.24 14.11
N ILE A 50 0.35 5.46 13.83
CA ILE A 50 -0.45 6.40 13.04
C ILE A 50 -0.66 5.90 11.62
N ALA A 51 0.41 5.38 10.99
CA ALA A 51 0.30 4.91 9.62
C ALA A 51 -0.69 3.75 9.52
N GLN A 52 -0.62 2.82 10.45
CA GLN A 52 -1.51 1.67 10.44
C GLN A 52 -2.95 2.11 10.60
N THR A 53 -3.23 2.96 11.59
CA THR A 53 -4.58 3.45 11.84
C THR A 53 -5.11 4.22 10.64
N PHE A 54 -4.26 5.06 10.05
CA PHE A 54 -4.65 5.86 8.91
C PHE A 54 -5.04 4.97 7.73
N LEU A 55 -4.22 3.98 7.42
CA LEU A 55 -4.50 3.09 6.30
C LEU A 55 -5.71 2.19 6.56
N GLU A 56 -5.89 1.76 7.80
CA GLU A 56 -7.09 1.01 8.14
C GLU A 56 -8.35 1.81 7.83
N GLY A 57 -8.31 3.09 8.16
CA GLY A 57 -9.45 3.96 7.89
C GLY A 57 -9.72 4.11 6.41
N LEU A 58 -8.66 4.25 5.62
CA LEU A 58 -8.82 4.36 4.17
C LEU A 58 -9.41 3.08 3.58
N ILE A 59 -8.94 1.93 4.04
CA ILE A 59 -9.45 0.66 3.54
C ILE A 59 -10.94 0.52 3.83
N GLU A 60 -11.38 0.98 4.99
CA GLU A 60 -12.79 0.89 5.35
C GLU A 60 -13.64 1.84 4.55
N VAL A 61 -13.11 3.03 4.26
CA VAL A 61 -13.90 4.07 3.59
C VAL A 61 -14.09 3.76 2.12
N PHE A 62 -13.06 3.24 1.45
CA PHE A 62 -13.15 3.00 0.03
C PHE A 62 -13.85 1.68 -0.28
N ASP A 63 -14.80 1.74 -1.18
CA ASP A 63 -15.62 0.57 -1.55
C ASP A 63 -14.92 -0.22 -2.64
N TYR A 64 -13.81 -0.84 -2.27
CA TYR A 64 -13.04 -1.68 -3.17
C TYR A 64 -12.74 -2.99 -2.46
N LEU A 65 -12.48 -4.03 -3.26
CA LEU A 65 -12.13 -5.35 -2.72
C LEU A 65 -10.65 -5.65 -2.91
N ASP A 66 -9.94 -4.88 -3.71
CA ASP A 66 -8.56 -5.15 -4.07
C ASP A 66 -7.74 -3.89 -3.83
N PHE A 67 -6.83 -3.95 -2.86
CA PHE A 67 -5.96 -2.83 -2.53
C PHE A 67 -4.52 -3.25 -2.78
N ARG A 68 -3.76 -2.41 -3.45
CA ARG A 68 -2.39 -2.70 -3.82
C ARG A 68 -1.48 -1.56 -3.42
N SER A 69 -0.22 -1.89 -3.14
CA SER A 69 0.76 -0.90 -2.80
C SER A 69 2.14 -1.47 -3.01
N ASP A 70 3.15 -0.65 -2.85
CA ASP A 70 4.52 -1.10 -2.98
C ASP A 70 5.39 -0.37 -1.97
N THR A 71 6.52 -0.96 -1.65
CA THR A 71 7.47 -0.31 -0.77
C THR A 71 8.88 -0.78 -1.08
N HIS A 72 9.85 0.04 -0.76
CA HIS A 72 11.25 -0.28 -0.98
C HIS A 72 11.65 -1.48 -0.11
N VAL A 73 12.55 -2.29 -0.66
CA VAL A 73 12.99 -3.51 0.02
C VAL A 73 13.65 -3.20 1.36
N ALA A 74 14.21 -2.00 1.51
CA ALA A 74 14.85 -1.60 2.76
C ALA A 74 13.88 -1.00 3.78
N ASN A 75 12.65 -0.74 3.38
CA ASN A 75 11.68 -0.10 4.29
C ASN A 75 10.96 -1.16 5.11
N LYS A 76 11.64 -1.67 6.12
CA LYS A 76 11.09 -2.74 6.95
C LYS A 76 9.88 -2.28 7.75
N ALA A 77 9.86 -1.02 8.14
CA ALA A 77 8.73 -0.49 8.91
C ALA A 77 7.44 -0.56 8.10
N MET A 78 7.49 -0.16 6.83
CA MET A 78 6.29 -0.18 6.01
C MET A 78 5.88 -1.61 5.66
N GLN A 79 6.85 -2.49 5.45
CA GLN A 79 6.54 -3.89 5.22
C GLN A 79 5.77 -4.47 6.40
N HIS A 80 6.20 -4.13 7.61
CA HIS A 80 5.55 -4.61 8.83
C HIS A 80 4.12 -4.08 8.93
N ILE A 81 3.93 -2.81 8.58
CA ILE A 81 2.60 -2.20 8.60
C ILE A 81 1.68 -2.91 7.62
N PHE A 82 2.16 -3.14 6.39
CA PHE A 82 1.35 -3.86 5.41
C PHE A 82 0.93 -5.23 5.92
N GLU A 83 1.88 -5.95 6.52
CA GLU A 83 1.56 -7.28 7.04
C GLU A 83 0.51 -7.22 8.13
N LYS A 84 0.63 -6.24 9.03
CA LYS A 84 -0.36 -6.09 10.09
C LYS A 84 -1.74 -5.75 9.55
N LEU A 85 -1.81 -5.06 8.43
CA LEU A 85 -3.08 -4.71 7.81
C LEU A 85 -3.68 -5.85 7.00
N GLY A 86 -2.96 -6.94 6.84
CA GLY A 86 -3.46 -8.07 6.08
C GLY A 86 -3.02 -8.09 4.62
N PHE A 87 -2.11 -7.20 4.24
CA PHE A 87 -1.50 -7.26 2.92
C PHE A 87 -0.50 -8.40 2.87
N LYS A 88 -0.33 -8.98 1.71
CA LYS A 88 0.67 -10.01 1.47
C LYS A 88 1.57 -9.58 0.33
N GLN A 89 2.84 -9.89 0.45
CA GLN A 89 3.77 -9.63 -0.64
C GLN A 89 3.49 -10.65 -1.74
N VAL A 90 3.26 -10.15 -2.95
CA VAL A 90 2.88 -11.02 -4.06
C VAL A 90 3.87 -10.97 -5.22
N GLY A 91 4.89 -10.14 -5.14
CA GLY A 91 5.88 -10.05 -6.20
C GLY A 91 6.66 -8.76 -6.08
N LYS A 92 7.16 -8.28 -7.21
CA LYS A 92 7.91 -7.04 -7.29
C LYS A 92 7.41 -6.21 -8.45
N VAL A 93 7.54 -4.90 -8.33
CA VAL A 93 7.12 -3.97 -9.38
C VAL A 93 8.25 -2.98 -9.66
N PRO A 94 8.38 -2.55 -10.92
CA PRO A 94 9.45 -1.61 -11.31
C PRO A 94 9.01 -0.17 -11.08
N VAL A 95 9.00 0.24 -9.83
CA VAL A 95 8.67 1.61 -9.44
C VAL A 95 9.91 2.21 -8.82
N ASP A 96 10.51 3.19 -9.50
CA ASP A 96 11.76 3.81 -9.04
C ASP A 96 12.77 2.74 -8.66
N GLY A 97 13.02 1.81 -9.61
CA GLY A 97 13.85 0.66 -9.33
C GLY A 97 12.99 -0.52 -8.96
N GLU A 98 13.43 -1.28 -8.00
CA GLU A 98 12.74 -2.49 -7.61
C GLU A 98 12.02 -2.28 -6.29
N ARG A 99 10.72 -2.55 -6.27
CA ARG A 99 9.90 -2.42 -5.08
C ARG A 99 9.14 -3.70 -4.82
N LEU A 100 8.89 -3.98 -3.55
CA LEU A 100 8.09 -5.13 -3.17
C LEU A 100 6.62 -4.79 -3.37
N ALA A 101 5.88 -5.69 -4.01
CA ALA A 101 4.47 -5.49 -4.31
C ALA A 101 3.62 -6.16 -3.25
N TYR A 102 2.65 -5.43 -2.72
CA TYR A 102 1.76 -5.91 -1.66
C TYR A 102 0.32 -5.79 -2.10
N GLN A 103 -0.49 -6.75 -1.69
CA GLN A 103 -1.90 -6.78 -2.06
C GLN A 103 -2.74 -7.25 -0.89
N LYS A 104 -3.88 -6.61 -0.73
CA LYS A 104 -4.88 -7.02 0.25
C LYS A 104 -6.20 -7.20 -0.47
N LEU A 105 -6.78 -8.38 -0.35
CA LEU A 105 -8.12 -8.65 -0.86
C LEU A 105 -9.09 -8.57 0.32
N LYS A 106 -10.04 -7.67 0.22
CA LYS A 106 -11.01 -7.43 1.26
C LYS A 106 -12.18 -8.37 1.08
N LYS A 107 -12.57 -9.00 2.14
CA LYS A 107 -13.66 -9.98 2.08
C LYS A 107 -14.93 -9.45 2.64
#